data_f32ceb0b2f9e6d9b94d72c25f78b6945
#
_entry.id   f32ceb0b2f9e6d9b94d72c25f78b6945
#
_cell.length_a   1.000
_cell.length_b   1.000
_cell.length_c   1.000
_cell.angle_alpha   90.00
_cell.angle_beta   90.00
_cell.angle_gamma   90.00
#
_symmetry.space_group_name_H-M   'P 1'
#
loop_
_entity.id
_entity.type
_entity.pdbx_description
1 polymer ?
#
loop_
_entity_poly.entity_id
_entity_poly.type
_entity_poly.pdbx_seq_one_letter_code
_entity_poly.pdbx_strand_id
1 'polypeptide(L)'
;ARWLTLADPHAERGSDVVFGVDLTGDRDVWIAVAWTRDDGATQVMLANEGRPVAAYSAVSECKRLTGEWGGTVASSAFGDDFEREGVPFEQVDGTEFAAACGLVEDAIKDSSVRHGNQSALNDGVKAAKWRPQTTSGERAFVLRDAPEVGPVAAVARALWLLEQSPTYDPLDSIY
;
A
#
# COMPACT_ATOMS: atom_id res chain seq x y z
N ALA A 1 17.19 -8.15 -6.37
CA ALA A 1 17.55 -9.46 -5.80
C ALA A 1 17.03 -9.64 -4.37
N ARG A 2 17.20 -8.62 -3.51
CA ARG A 2 16.77 -8.72 -2.10
C ARG A 2 15.26 -8.89 -1.93
N TRP A 3 14.46 -8.19 -2.73
CA TRP A 3 13.01 -8.29 -2.68
C TRP A 3 12.52 -9.73 -2.74
N LEU A 4 13.01 -10.52 -3.70
CA LEU A 4 12.56 -11.89 -3.89
C LEU A 4 12.86 -12.82 -2.70
N THR A 5 13.87 -12.51 -1.91
CA THR A 5 14.19 -13.29 -0.70
C THR A 5 13.23 -13.04 0.45
N LEU A 6 12.39 -12.02 0.35
CA LEU A 6 11.43 -11.62 1.36
C LEU A 6 10.02 -12.22 1.13
N ALA A 7 9.90 -13.13 0.16
CA ALA A 7 8.62 -13.76 -0.17
C ALA A 7 8.13 -14.67 0.98
N ASP A 8 6.86 -14.52 1.31
CA ASP A 8 6.11 -15.42 2.20
C ASP A 8 4.67 -15.51 1.70
N PRO A 9 4.42 -16.35 0.66
CA PRO A 9 3.11 -16.41 0.02
C PRO A 9 2.04 -17.11 0.86
N HIS A 10 2.43 -17.78 1.94
CA HIS A 10 1.52 -18.55 2.80
C HIS A 10 1.24 -17.85 4.14
N ALA A 11 1.64 -16.58 4.27
CA ALA A 11 1.37 -15.81 5.48
C ALA A 11 -0.14 -15.74 5.76
N GLU A 12 -0.53 -16.06 6.98
CA GLU A 12 -1.90 -15.88 7.43
C GLU A 12 -2.21 -14.38 7.61
N ARG A 13 -3.43 -14.01 7.25
CA ARG A 13 -3.88 -12.63 7.42
C ARG A 13 -3.89 -12.24 8.89
N GLY A 14 -3.27 -11.12 9.20
CA GLY A 14 -3.36 -10.51 10.52
C GLY A 14 -4.70 -9.79 10.75
N SER A 15 -4.92 -9.33 11.96
CA SER A 15 -5.92 -8.33 12.31
C SER A 15 -5.41 -6.94 11.92
N ASP A 16 -6.19 -5.89 12.10
CA ASP A 16 -5.76 -4.49 11.93
C ASP A 16 -5.09 -4.21 10.58
N VAL A 17 -5.73 -4.64 9.51
CA VAL A 17 -5.25 -4.41 8.15
C VAL A 17 -5.49 -2.96 7.71
N VAL A 18 -4.66 -2.47 6.80
CA VAL A 18 -4.85 -1.21 6.06
C VAL A 18 -4.74 -1.49 4.57
N PHE A 19 -5.29 -0.58 3.77
CA PHE A 19 -5.29 -0.72 2.32
C PHE A 19 -4.60 0.49 1.67
N GLY A 20 -3.93 0.23 0.55
CA GLY A 20 -3.40 1.28 -0.31
C GLY A 20 -3.96 1.11 -1.71
N VAL A 21 -4.23 2.23 -2.37
CA VAL A 21 -4.86 2.24 -3.70
C VAL A 21 -4.06 3.12 -4.64
N ASP A 22 -3.82 2.62 -5.85
CA ASP A 22 -3.23 3.39 -6.93
C ASP A 22 -4.04 3.26 -8.21
N LEU A 23 -4.40 4.40 -8.79
CA LEU A 23 -5.04 4.51 -10.11
C LEU A 23 -3.97 4.80 -11.15
N THR A 24 -3.77 3.87 -12.09
CA THR A 24 -2.82 4.04 -13.18
C THR A 24 -3.41 4.84 -14.35
N GLY A 25 -2.55 5.32 -15.24
CA GLY A 25 -2.96 5.98 -16.47
C GLY A 25 -3.84 5.11 -17.38
N ASP A 26 -3.72 3.79 -17.28
CA ASP A 26 -4.55 2.82 -18.02
C ASP A 26 -5.95 2.64 -17.42
N ARG A 27 -6.27 3.40 -16.37
CA ARG A 27 -7.52 3.30 -15.61
C ARG A 27 -7.71 1.95 -14.92
N ASP A 28 -6.62 1.27 -14.65
CA ASP A 28 -6.55 0.14 -13.74
C ASP A 28 -6.29 0.64 -12.32
N VAL A 29 -6.89 -0.03 -11.34
CA VAL A 29 -6.70 0.29 -9.94
C VAL A 29 -6.09 -0.91 -9.21
N TRP A 30 -4.95 -0.68 -8.61
CA TRP A 30 -4.29 -1.65 -7.76
C TRP A 30 -4.67 -1.40 -6.31
N ILE A 31 -5.01 -2.46 -5.60
CA ILE A 31 -5.36 -2.41 -4.18
C ILE A 31 -4.37 -3.32 -3.45
N ALA A 32 -3.62 -2.73 -2.53
CA ALA A 32 -2.72 -3.46 -1.65
C ALA A 32 -3.31 -3.54 -0.25
N VAL A 33 -2.99 -4.61 0.47
CA VAL A 33 -3.30 -4.77 1.88
C VAL A 33 -2.00 -4.95 2.66
N ALA A 34 -1.92 -4.37 3.85
CA ALA A 34 -0.77 -4.48 4.72
C ALA A 34 -1.20 -4.71 6.17
N TRP A 35 -0.40 -5.46 6.91
CA TRP A 35 -0.61 -5.66 8.35
C TRP A 35 0.73 -5.97 9.04
N THR A 36 0.77 -5.77 10.36
CA THR A 36 1.92 -6.15 11.17
C THR A 36 1.82 -7.62 11.53
N ARG A 37 2.88 -8.37 11.28
CA ARG A 37 2.99 -9.80 11.60
C ARG A 37 3.36 -10.00 13.07
N ASP A 38 3.15 -11.22 13.57
CA ASP A 38 3.54 -11.60 14.92
C ASP A 38 5.06 -11.51 15.15
N ASP A 39 5.86 -11.70 14.09
CA ASP A 39 7.32 -11.55 14.14
C ASP A 39 7.80 -10.08 14.08
N GLY A 40 6.89 -9.13 14.03
CA GLY A 40 7.19 -7.69 13.94
C GLY A 40 7.43 -7.16 12.54
N ALA A 41 7.59 -8.03 11.53
CA ALA A 41 7.70 -7.61 10.14
C ALA A 41 6.31 -7.19 9.61
N THR A 42 6.30 -6.44 8.53
CA THR A 42 5.08 -6.06 7.83
C THR A 42 4.84 -7.00 6.66
N GLN A 43 3.64 -7.54 6.56
CA GLN A 43 3.21 -8.30 5.39
C GLN A 43 2.45 -7.38 4.44
N VAL A 44 2.76 -7.46 3.14
CA VAL A 44 2.04 -6.77 2.08
C VAL A 44 1.59 -7.77 1.02
N MET A 45 0.42 -7.56 0.48
CA MET A 45 -0.14 -8.36 -0.60
C MET A 45 -1.03 -7.49 -1.48
N LEU A 46 -1.17 -7.88 -2.74
CA LEU A 46 -2.19 -7.29 -3.61
C LEU A 46 -3.52 -8.01 -3.40
N ALA A 47 -4.58 -7.27 -3.26
CA ALA A 47 -5.95 -7.78 -3.28
C ALA A 47 -6.34 -8.27 -4.68
N ASN A 48 -7.53 -8.83 -4.82
CA ASN A 48 -8.07 -9.33 -6.09
C ASN A 48 -7.14 -10.35 -6.76
N GLU A 49 -6.55 -11.26 -5.98
CA GLU A 49 -5.65 -12.31 -6.47
C GLU A 49 -4.44 -11.75 -7.27
N GLY A 50 -3.95 -10.58 -6.89
CA GLY A 50 -2.81 -9.94 -7.54
C GLY A 50 -3.13 -9.28 -8.88
N ARG A 51 -4.42 -9.05 -9.17
CA ARG A 51 -4.89 -8.39 -10.40
C ARG A 51 -5.47 -7.02 -10.11
N PRO A 52 -5.42 -6.09 -11.06
CA PRO A 52 -6.09 -4.80 -10.89
C PRO A 52 -7.61 -4.94 -11.02
N VAL A 53 -8.33 -3.94 -10.52
CA VAL A 53 -9.75 -3.75 -10.81
C VAL A 53 -9.92 -2.55 -11.73
N ALA A 54 -10.99 -2.52 -12.49
CA ALA A 54 -11.30 -1.35 -13.32
C ALA A 54 -11.64 -0.14 -12.43
N ALA A 55 -11.33 1.07 -12.91
CA ALA A 55 -11.57 2.30 -12.16
C ALA A 55 -13.02 2.44 -11.67
N TYR A 56 -13.99 2.04 -12.51
CA TYR A 56 -15.42 2.13 -12.15
C TYR A 56 -15.82 1.15 -11.02
N SER A 57 -15.03 0.13 -10.74
CA SER A 57 -15.28 -0.87 -9.70
C SER A 57 -14.50 -0.61 -8.41
N ALA A 58 -13.55 0.33 -8.43
CA ALA A 58 -12.57 0.50 -7.36
C ALA A 58 -13.21 0.83 -6.01
N VAL A 59 -14.14 1.78 -5.99
CA VAL A 59 -14.78 2.22 -4.74
C VAL A 59 -15.65 1.12 -4.15
N SER A 60 -16.43 0.40 -4.97
CA SER A 60 -17.25 -0.71 -4.48
C SER A 60 -16.39 -1.86 -3.96
N GLU A 61 -15.26 -2.14 -4.59
CA GLU A 61 -14.33 -3.16 -4.11
C GLU A 61 -13.69 -2.75 -2.78
N CYS A 62 -13.27 -1.51 -2.62
CA CYS A 62 -12.76 -0.99 -1.35
C CYS A 62 -13.83 -1.02 -0.25
N LYS A 63 -15.08 -0.70 -0.59
CA LYS A 63 -16.19 -0.80 0.34
C LYS A 63 -16.40 -2.25 0.82
N ARG A 64 -16.33 -3.20 -0.10
CA ARG A 64 -16.43 -4.62 0.24
C ARG A 64 -15.29 -5.06 1.17
N LEU A 65 -14.05 -4.71 0.82
CA LEU A 65 -12.87 -5.10 1.60
C LEU A 65 -12.86 -4.48 3.00
N THR A 66 -13.15 -3.19 3.13
CA THR A 66 -13.19 -2.52 4.43
C THR A 66 -14.38 -2.99 5.27
N GLY A 67 -15.49 -3.33 4.64
CA GLY A 67 -16.66 -3.89 5.31
C GLY A 67 -16.41 -5.29 5.87
N GLU A 68 -15.65 -6.09 5.14
CA GLU A 68 -15.32 -7.48 5.53
C GLU A 68 -14.15 -7.54 6.53
N TRP A 69 -13.14 -6.69 6.35
CA TRP A 69 -11.86 -6.80 7.07
C TRP A 69 -11.59 -5.64 8.03
N GLY A 70 -12.39 -4.59 7.99
CA GLY A 70 -12.12 -3.32 8.67
C GLY A 70 -11.01 -2.54 7.98
N GLY A 71 -10.48 -1.55 8.67
CA GLY A 71 -9.34 -0.75 8.20
C GLY A 71 -9.72 0.45 7.36
N THR A 72 -8.69 1.17 6.96
CA THR A 72 -8.78 2.43 6.21
C THR A 72 -8.04 2.29 4.90
N VAL A 73 -8.44 3.07 3.89
CA VAL A 73 -7.84 3.10 2.56
C VAL A 73 -6.98 4.36 2.42
N ALA A 74 -5.73 4.22 1.97
CA ALA A 74 -4.88 5.33 1.56
C ALA A 74 -4.92 5.46 0.03
N SER A 75 -5.29 6.62 -0.48
CA SER A 75 -5.44 6.84 -1.92
C SER A 75 -5.21 8.32 -2.28
N SER A 76 -4.81 8.57 -3.53
CA SER A 76 -4.81 9.91 -4.12
C SER A 76 -6.04 10.18 -4.99
N ALA A 77 -6.86 9.16 -5.25
CA ALA A 77 -8.02 9.22 -6.12
C ALA A 77 -9.30 8.81 -5.38
N PHE A 78 -10.44 9.12 -5.95
CA PHE A 78 -11.76 8.68 -5.49
C PHE A 78 -12.21 9.24 -4.12
N GLY A 79 -11.58 10.29 -3.59
CA GLY A 79 -11.89 10.80 -2.25
C GLY A 79 -13.37 11.10 -2.03
N ASP A 80 -13.99 11.83 -2.95
CA ASP A 80 -15.43 12.18 -2.86
C ASP A 80 -16.33 10.93 -2.91
N ASP A 81 -15.95 9.95 -3.72
CA ASP A 81 -16.68 8.69 -3.83
C ASP A 81 -16.56 7.84 -2.58
N PHE A 82 -15.36 7.77 -1.99
CA PHE A 82 -15.15 7.11 -0.72
C PHE A 82 -15.98 7.74 0.41
N GLU A 83 -15.98 9.06 0.48
CA GLU A 83 -16.76 9.78 1.47
C GLU A 83 -18.26 9.50 1.31
N ARG A 84 -18.79 9.60 0.10
CA ARG A 84 -20.20 9.32 -0.21
C ARG A 84 -20.60 7.89 0.14
N GLU A 85 -19.74 6.92 -0.10
CA GLU A 85 -19.99 5.51 0.16
C GLU A 85 -19.66 5.08 1.59
N GLY A 86 -19.17 5.99 2.44
CA GLY A 86 -18.83 5.70 3.82
C GLY A 86 -17.60 4.81 3.99
N VAL A 87 -16.68 4.81 3.03
CA VAL A 87 -15.41 4.08 3.12
C VAL A 87 -14.41 4.94 3.88
N PRO A 88 -13.87 4.45 5.02
CA PRO A 88 -12.81 5.19 5.71
C PRO A 88 -11.59 5.35 4.80
N PHE A 89 -11.16 6.60 4.58
CA PHE A 89 -10.02 6.82 3.71
C PHE A 89 -9.17 8.01 4.16
N GLU A 90 -7.89 8.01 3.74
CA GLU A 90 -6.99 9.15 3.87
C GLU A 90 -6.36 9.47 2.52
N GLN A 91 -6.24 10.76 2.23
CA GLN A 91 -5.55 11.26 1.05
C GLN A 91 -4.04 11.11 1.25
N VAL A 92 -3.37 10.41 0.33
CA VAL A 92 -1.91 10.21 0.36
C VAL A 92 -1.33 10.51 -1.02
N ASP A 93 -0.86 11.72 -1.18
CA ASP A 93 -0.23 12.21 -2.41
C ASP A 93 0.91 13.19 -2.08
N GLY A 94 1.57 13.73 -3.09
CA GLY A 94 2.60 14.74 -2.92
C GLY A 94 3.71 14.31 -1.96
N THR A 95 3.96 15.12 -0.94
CA THR A 95 4.98 14.88 0.09
C THR A 95 4.75 13.59 0.87
N GLU A 96 3.50 13.28 1.20
CA GLU A 96 3.14 12.06 1.92
C GLU A 96 3.41 10.83 1.06
N PHE A 97 3.11 10.90 -0.23
CA PHE A 97 3.44 9.82 -1.16
C PHE A 97 4.96 9.63 -1.31
N ALA A 98 5.73 10.71 -1.34
CA ALA A 98 7.20 10.62 -1.37
C ALA A 98 7.72 9.91 -0.11
N ALA A 99 7.22 10.27 1.07
CA ALA A 99 7.55 9.59 2.31
C ALA A 99 7.16 8.11 2.27
N ALA A 100 5.98 7.79 1.73
CA ALA A 100 5.51 6.42 1.56
C ALA A 100 6.45 5.59 0.67
N CYS A 101 6.93 6.16 -0.44
CA CYS A 101 7.91 5.48 -1.30
C CYS A 101 9.22 5.18 -0.54
N GLY A 102 9.67 6.11 0.30
CA GLY A 102 10.83 5.91 1.17
C GLY A 102 10.66 4.75 2.14
N LEU A 103 9.46 4.55 2.68
CA LEU A 103 9.16 3.41 3.56
C LEU A 103 9.33 2.07 2.85
N VAL A 104 8.96 1.96 1.58
CA VAL A 104 9.18 0.75 0.79
C VAL A 104 10.67 0.45 0.67
N GLU A 105 11.47 1.45 0.30
CA GLU A 105 12.92 1.30 0.17
C GLU A 105 13.56 0.86 1.48
N ASP A 106 13.23 1.52 2.58
CA ASP A 106 13.75 1.22 3.90
C ASP A 106 13.35 -0.20 4.35
N ALA A 107 12.09 -0.57 4.17
CA ALA A 107 11.60 -1.90 4.54
C ALA A 107 12.32 -3.03 3.79
N ILE A 108 12.65 -2.81 2.52
CA ILE A 108 13.44 -3.78 1.74
C ILE A 108 14.88 -3.85 2.25
N LYS A 109 15.51 -2.70 2.49
CA LYS A 109 16.89 -2.63 3.02
C LYS A 109 17.01 -3.32 4.39
N ASP A 110 16.04 -3.05 5.26
CA ASP A 110 16.03 -3.56 6.64
C ASP A 110 15.49 -4.99 6.74
N SER A 111 15.01 -5.56 5.63
CA SER A 111 14.35 -6.88 5.60
C SER A 111 13.15 -6.95 6.55
N SER A 112 12.45 -5.84 6.73
CA SER A 112 11.30 -5.72 7.65
C SER A 112 9.94 -5.91 6.96
N VAL A 113 9.94 -6.24 5.67
CA VAL A 113 8.74 -6.52 4.89
C VAL A 113 8.72 -7.95 4.38
N ARG A 114 7.54 -8.54 4.28
CA ARG A 114 7.28 -9.81 3.59
C ARG A 114 6.17 -9.60 2.57
N HIS A 115 6.16 -10.40 1.53
CA HIS A 115 5.15 -10.26 0.46
C HIS A 115 4.70 -11.61 -0.09
N GLY A 116 3.58 -11.60 -0.81
CA GLY A 116 2.93 -12.81 -1.30
C GLY A 116 3.52 -13.44 -2.56
N ASN A 117 4.69 -12.97 -3.02
CA ASN A 117 5.32 -13.43 -4.25
C ASN A 117 4.41 -13.29 -5.48
N GLN A 118 3.64 -12.24 -5.54
CA GLN A 118 2.73 -11.97 -6.65
C GLN A 118 3.49 -11.31 -7.80
N SER A 119 3.32 -11.81 -9.02
CA SER A 119 4.14 -11.39 -10.16
C SER A 119 3.99 -9.91 -10.49
N ALA A 120 2.77 -9.36 -10.42
CA ALA A 120 2.55 -7.93 -10.69
C ALA A 120 3.30 -7.04 -9.68
N LEU A 121 3.34 -7.41 -8.42
CA LEU A 121 4.08 -6.66 -7.40
C LEU A 121 5.60 -6.81 -7.59
N ASN A 122 6.07 -8.01 -7.89
CA ASN A 122 7.48 -8.26 -8.18
C ASN A 122 7.96 -7.42 -9.37
N ASP A 123 7.17 -7.38 -10.44
CA ASP A 123 7.45 -6.58 -11.63
C ASP A 123 7.42 -5.08 -11.32
N GLY A 124 6.49 -4.65 -10.49
CA GLY A 124 6.38 -3.26 -10.04
C GLY A 124 7.61 -2.79 -9.26
N VAL A 125 8.09 -3.61 -8.33
CA VAL A 125 9.31 -3.30 -7.56
C VAL A 125 10.53 -3.23 -8.48
N LYS A 126 10.63 -4.14 -9.44
CA LYS A 126 11.73 -4.14 -10.41
C LYS A 126 11.70 -2.93 -11.33
N ALA A 127 10.51 -2.48 -11.74
CA ALA A 127 10.33 -1.36 -12.66
C ALA A 127 10.41 0.02 -11.96
N ALA A 128 10.29 0.08 -10.65
CA ALA A 128 10.24 1.32 -9.90
C ALA A 128 11.51 2.17 -10.11
N LYS A 129 11.31 3.42 -10.48
CA LYS A 129 12.37 4.41 -10.64
C LYS A 129 12.05 5.62 -9.78
N TRP A 130 13.07 6.31 -9.34
CA TRP A 130 12.95 7.49 -8.50
C TRP A 130 12.98 8.78 -9.33
N ARG A 131 12.18 9.74 -8.92
CA ARG A 131 12.28 11.12 -9.39
C ARG A 131 12.43 12.05 -8.19
N PRO A 132 13.23 13.14 -8.27
CA PRO A 132 13.25 14.13 -7.22
C PRO A 132 11.90 14.87 -7.16
N GLN A 133 11.39 15.09 -5.96
CA GLN A 133 10.34 16.06 -5.68
C GLN A 133 10.98 17.44 -5.55
N THR A 134 10.36 18.46 -6.08
CA THR A 134 10.97 19.66 -6.64
C THR A 134 11.68 20.64 -5.71
N THR A 135 11.65 20.62 -4.42
CA THR A 135 12.32 21.63 -3.59
C THR A 135 12.87 21.13 -2.26
N SER A 136 12.51 19.94 -1.83
CA SER A 136 12.84 19.44 -0.49
C SER A 136 13.87 18.30 -0.48
N GLY A 137 14.38 17.88 -1.64
CA GLY A 137 15.27 16.73 -1.75
C GLY A 137 14.58 15.37 -1.60
N GLU A 138 13.29 15.34 -1.40
CA GLU A 138 12.50 14.11 -1.34
C GLU A 138 12.38 13.45 -2.71
N ARG A 139 12.29 12.14 -2.72
CA ARG A 139 12.15 11.36 -3.94
C ARG A 139 10.89 10.51 -3.89
N ALA A 140 10.22 10.36 -5.02
CA ALA A 140 9.06 9.49 -5.17
C ALA A 140 9.23 8.58 -6.38
N PHE A 141 8.44 7.51 -6.45
CA PHE A 141 8.39 6.65 -7.64
C PHE A 141 7.86 7.45 -8.84
N VAL A 142 8.44 7.17 -10.01
CA VAL A 142 7.92 7.68 -11.28
C VAL A 142 6.65 6.91 -11.62
N LEU A 143 5.50 7.59 -11.65
CA LEU A 143 4.21 7.00 -11.98
C LEU A 143 3.75 7.32 -13.40
N ARG A 144 4.18 8.46 -13.93
CA ARG A 144 3.79 8.91 -15.28
C ARG A 144 4.35 7.95 -16.32
N ASP A 145 3.49 7.46 -17.22
CA ASP A 145 3.83 6.51 -18.28
C ASP A 145 4.50 5.22 -17.75
N ALA A 146 4.18 4.86 -16.50
CA ALA A 146 4.73 3.69 -15.84
C ALA A 146 3.63 2.90 -15.09
N PRO A 147 2.62 2.37 -15.79
CA PRO A 147 1.51 1.66 -15.15
C PRO A 147 1.95 0.40 -14.39
N GLU A 148 3.06 -0.20 -14.77
CA GLU A 148 3.65 -1.35 -14.07
C GLU A 148 4.12 -1.05 -12.64
N VAL A 149 4.27 0.23 -12.28
CA VAL A 149 4.63 0.67 -10.93
C VAL A 149 3.40 0.79 -10.02
N GLY A 150 2.19 0.73 -10.58
CA GLY A 150 0.94 0.82 -9.80
C GLY A 150 0.88 -0.10 -8.58
N PRO A 151 1.21 -1.40 -8.70
CA PRO A 151 1.22 -2.30 -7.55
C PRO A 151 2.10 -1.83 -6.38
N VAL A 152 3.33 -1.41 -6.66
CA VAL A 152 4.24 -0.95 -5.60
C VAL A 152 3.84 0.42 -5.05
N ALA A 153 3.22 1.28 -5.87
CA ALA A 153 2.65 2.54 -5.39
C ALA A 153 1.48 2.30 -4.42
N ALA A 154 0.63 1.32 -4.70
CA ALA A 154 -0.43 0.91 -3.79
C ALA A 154 0.14 0.38 -2.45
N VAL A 155 1.17 -0.45 -2.52
CA VAL A 155 1.89 -0.94 -1.34
C VAL A 155 2.50 0.22 -0.54
N ALA A 156 3.11 1.19 -1.20
CA ALA A 156 3.69 2.37 -0.54
C ALA A 156 2.64 3.11 0.30
N ARG A 157 1.46 3.36 -0.26
CA ARG A 157 0.37 4.02 0.46
C ARG A 157 -0.13 3.19 1.64
N ALA A 158 -0.24 1.88 1.49
CA ALA A 158 -0.61 1.00 2.59
C ALA A 158 0.44 1.04 3.73
N LEU A 159 1.72 0.99 3.41
CA LEU A 159 2.80 1.09 4.39
C LEU A 159 2.78 2.43 5.13
N TRP A 160 2.56 3.53 4.41
CA TRP A 160 2.45 4.84 5.03
C TRP A 160 1.31 4.88 6.05
N LEU A 161 0.15 4.36 5.68
CA LEU A 161 -1.01 4.34 6.58
C LEU A 161 -0.79 3.44 7.80
N LEU A 162 -0.13 2.30 7.62
CA LEU A 162 0.20 1.40 8.71
C LEU A 162 1.17 2.06 9.71
N GLU A 163 2.15 2.81 9.21
CA GLU A 163 3.09 3.58 10.02
C GLU A 163 2.40 4.66 10.86
N GLN A 164 1.35 5.30 10.33
CA GLN A 164 0.57 6.32 11.03
C GLN A 164 -0.39 5.73 12.07
N SER A 165 -0.68 4.42 11.97
CA SER A 165 -1.59 3.76 12.92
C SER A 165 -0.94 3.70 14.30
N PRO A 166 -1.68 4.09 15.39
CA PRO A 166 -1.11 4.01 16.73
C PRO A 166 -0.78 2.54 17.03
N THR A 167 0.48 2.29 17.38
CA THR A 167 0.88 1.01 17.98
C THR A 167 0.18 0.90 19.32
N TYR A 168 -0.67 -0.11 19.47
CA TYR A 168 -1.22 -0.44 20.77
C TYR A 168 -0.07 -0.86 21.70
N ASP A 169 0.30 0.01 22.64
CA ASP A 169 1.19 -0.37 23.73
C ASP A 169 0.31 -0.87 24.88
N PRO A 170 0.40 -2.16 25.24
CA PRO A 170 -0.37 -2.69 26.36
C PRO A 170 -0.09 -1.96 27.69
N LEU A 171 1.04 -1.25 27.78
CA LEU A 171 1.40 -0.47 28.95
C LEU A 171 0.68 0.88 29.05
N ASP A 172 0.24 1.41 27.90
CA ASP A 172 -0.53 2.67 27.86
C ASP A 172 -1.96 2.50 28.39
N SER A 173 -2.44 1.28 28.54
CA SER A 173 -3.79 0.98 29.05
C SER A 173 -3.84 0.76 30.57
N ILE A 174 -2.74 0.91 31.27
CA ILE A 174 -2.64 0.67 32.74
C ILE A 174 -2.78 1.96 33.55
N TYR A 175 -2.94 3.12 32.91
CA TYR A 175 -3.09 4.42 33.61
C TYR A 175 -4.42 5.09 33.33
#